data_d62e45d1009305797400d80bf4c9d278
#
_entry.id   d62e45d1009305797400d80bf4c9d278
#
_cell.length_a   1.000
_cell.length_b   1.000
_cell.length_c   1.000
_cell.angle_alpha   90.00
_cell.angle_beta   90.00
_cell.angle_gamma   90.00
#
_symmetry.space_group_name_H-M   'P 1'
#
loop_
_entity.id
_entity.type
_entity.pdbx_description
1 polymer ?
#
loop_
_entity_poly.entity_id
_entity_poly.type
_entity_poly.pdbx_seq_one_letter_code
_entity_poly.pdbx_strand_id
1 'polypeptide(L)'
;MTTILILSCGTRNKLVRFFKEAFHSLPGGGRVIVTDCSPWAPALYEADAFYLVPPMKDPGYEDRILEICMREQVNALLPLFEDELDLLAQNRKKFEEKGITAIVSDAESVAVCRDKYGFFSLLQKNGLPVLYTSASLEEFDSDYAEGKIAFPVFVKPVRGCGSVGISRVDNRELLGVLCRYSKEPLLIQQYADGEEFGADIYVDLISKKPVAIFTKKKVRMRAGETEKSISVKDPALFEVIEKTVSALSLAGPIDMDIFRIDGKYYISEINPRFGGGYPHAWHLSLIHI
;
A
#
# COMPACT_ATOMS: atom_id res chain seq x y z
N MET A 1 -13.89 25.10 7.60
CA MET A 1 -12.48 24.83 7.25
C MET A 1 -12.21 23.36 7.58
N THR A 2 -11.73 22.58 6.64
CA THR A 2 -11.45 21.15 6.82
C THR A 2 -10.04 20.95 7.39
N THR A 3 -9.89 20.10 8.41
CA THR A 3 -8.58 19.79 9.00
C THR A 3 -8.28 18.30 8.78
N ILE A 4 -7.15 17.98 8.15
CA ILE A 4 -6.65 16.63 8.00
C ILE A 4 -5.44 16.42 8.90
N LEU A 5 -5.36 15.25 9.54
CA LEU A 5 -4.18 14.78 10.27
C LEU A 5 -3.55 13.61 9.50
N ILE A 6 -2.33 13.82 9.01
CA ILE A 6 -1.54 12.80 8.32
C ILE A 6 -0.58 12.17 9.34
N LEU A 7 -0.68 10.85 9.50
CA LEU A 7 0.11 10.09 10.47
C LEU A 7 1.41 9.60 9.85
N SER A 8 2.45 9.46 10.68
CA SER A 8 3.79 8.95 10.31
C SER A 8 4.30 9.54 8.99
N CYS A 9 4.36 10.85 8.94
CA CYS A 9 4.61 11.60 7.71
C CYS A 9 6.01 11.35 7.11
N GLY A 10 7.01 10.97 7.93
CA GLY A 10 8.36 10.58 7.51
C GLY A 10 8.98 11.54 6.49
N THR A 11 9.31 11.00 5.33
CA THR A 11 9.90 11.71 4.19
C THR A 11 8.87 12.13 3.12
N ARG A 12 7.57 12.09 3.43
CA ARG A 12 6.47 12.38 2.49
C ARG A 12 6.21 13.88 2.28
N ASN A 13 7.26 14.70 2.22
CA ASN A 13 7.20 16.15 2.03
C ASN A 13 6.26 16.58 0.91
N LYS A 14 6.40 15.95 -0.27
CA LYS A 14 5.59 16.28 -1.44
C LYS A 14 4.11 16.00 -1.19
N LEU A 15 3.77 14.89 -0.54
CA LEU A 15 2.39 14.56 -0.23
C LEU A 15 1.76 15.63 0.68
N VAL A 16 2.46 16.06 1.73
CA VAL A 16 1.99 17.15 2.62
C VAL A 16 1.75 18.44 1.83
N ARG A 17 2.67 18.81 0.93
CA ARG A 17 2.52 19.99 0.07
C ARG A 17 1.28 19.86 -0.85
N PHE A 18 1.06 18.70 -1.44
CA PHE A 18 -0.09 18.46 -2.33
C PHE A 18 -1.43 18.62 -1.61
N PHE A 19 -1.53 18.13 -0.37
CA PHE A 19 -2.72 18.37 0.46
C PHE A 19 -2.91 19.86 0.76
N LYS A 20 -1.84 20.59 1.04
CA LYS A 20 -1.92 22.06 1.24
C LYS A 20 -2.36 22.77 -0.04
N GLU A 21 -1.78 22.43 -1.19
CA GLU A 21 -2.17 22.97 -2.49
C GLU A 21 -3.65 22.69 -2.81
N ALA A 22 -4.09 21.44 -2.59
CA ALA A 22 -5.49 21.05 -2.78
C ALA A 22 -6.43 21.88 -1.88
N PHE A 23 -6.09 22.06 -0.61
CA PHE A 23 -6.91 22.84 0.32
C PHE A 23 -6.97 24.33 -0.02
N HIS A 24 -5.91 24.91 -0.58
CA HIS A 24 -5.95 26.28 -1.08
C HIS A 24 -6.96 26.47 -2.23
N SER A 25 -7.23 25.41 -2.98
CA SER A 25 -8.17 25.43 -4.10
C SER A 25 -9.62 25.16 -3.71
N LEU A 26 -9.86 24.71 -2.46
CA LEU A 26 -11.20 24.39 -1.99
C LEU A 26 -11.92 25.61 -1.39
N PRO A 27 -13.23 25.79 -1.63
CA PRO A 27 -14.04 26.77 -0.93
C PRO A 27 -13.97 26.54 0.59
N GLY A 28 -13.58 27.57 1.35
CA GLY A 28 -13.43 27.46 2.81
C GLY A 28 -12.06 27.01 3.30
N GLY A 29 -11.18 26.61 2.39
CA GLY A 29 -9.81 26.21 2.71
C GLY A 29 -9.69 24.97 3.60
N GLY A 30 -8.47 24.67 4.02
CA GLY A 30 -8.20 23.58 4.95
C GLY A 30 -6.87 23.74 5.67
N ARG A 31 -6.62 22.87 6.67
CA ARG A 31 -5.37 22.76 7.41
C ARG A 31 -4.81 21.34 7.30
N VAL A 32 -3.52 21.26 7.10
CA VAL A 32 -2.77 20.00 7.11
C VAL A 32 -1.91 19.93 8.37
N ILE A 33 -2.24 18.99 9.23
CA ILE A 33 -1.48 18.68 10.43
C ILE A 33 -0.81 17.34 10.22
N VAL A 34 0.38 17.15 10.75
CA VAL A 34 1.12 15.90 10.60
C VAL A 34 1.66 15.40 11.93
N THR A 35 1.89 14.09 12.04
CA THR A 35 2.59 13.48 13.18
C THR A 35 3.75 12.63 12.71
N ASP A 36 4.75 12.51 13.59
CA ASP A 36 5.84 11.53 13.48
C ASP A 36 6.43 11.26 14.86
N CYS A 37 7.07 10.11 15.04
CA CYS A 37 7.81 9.81 16.28
C CYS A 37 9.24 10.40 16.27
N SER A 38 9.76 10.79 15.10
CA SER A 38 11.08 11.34 14.92
C SER A 38 11.03 12.84 14.66
N PRO A 39 11.72 13.68 15.43
CA PRO A 39 11.82 15.11 15.13
C PRO A 39 12.62 15.40 13.86
N TRP A 40 13.29 14.39 13.32
CA TRP A 40 14.07 14.49 12.07
C TRP A 40 13.26 14.15 10.81
N ALA A 41 11.98 13.84 10.96
CA ALA A 41 11.09 13.61 9.82
C ALA A 41 10.88 14.92 9.04
N PRO A 42 11.42 15.07 7.82
CA PRO A 42 11.40 16.36 7.13
C PRO A 42 9.99 16.81 6.73
N ALA A 43 9.04 15.89 6.59
CA ALA A 43 7.66 16.23 6.25
C ALA A 43 6.93 16.97 7.39
N LEU A 44 7.40 16.89 8.64
CA LEU A 44 6.87 17.67 9.76
C LEU A 44 6.89 19.19 9.46
N TYR A 45 7.95 19.64 8.81
CA TYR A 45 8.23 21.08 8.59
C TYR A 45 7.53 21.64 7.34
N GLU A 46 6.80 20.82 6.62
CA GLU A 46 5.97 21.25 5.47
C GLU A 46 4.52 21.57 5.86
N ALA A 47 4.07 21.03 6.99
CA ALA A 47 2.68 21.15 7.44
C ALA A 47 2.35 22.51 8.07
N ASP A 48 1.06 22.77 8.28
CA ASP A 48 0.59 23.96 8.99
C ASP A 48 0.80 23.86 10.51
N ALA A 49 0.81 22.63 11.04
CA ALA A 49 1.19 22.28 12.39
C ALA A 49 1.69 20.84 12.43
N PHE A 50 2.52 20.53 13.43
CA PHE A 50 2.96 19.14 13.64
C PHE A 50 3.03 18.78 15.13
N TYR A 51 2.96 17.49 15.39
CA TYR A 51 3.09 16.91 16.73
C TYR A 51 4.05 15.73 16.72
N LEU A 52 4.94 15.70 17.71
CA LEU A 52 5.68 14.47 18.02
C LEU A 52 4.78 13.55 18.83
N VAL A 53 4.76 12.29 18.43
CA VAL A 53 3.97 11.23 19.06
C VAL A 53 4.88 10.08 19.48
N PRO A 54 4.48 9.23 20.42
CA PRO A 54 5.21 8.02 20.75
C PRO A 54 5.35 7.11 19.50
N PRO A 55 6.31 6.18 19.49
CA PRO A 55 6.32 5.12 18.50
C PRO A 55 5.00 4.34 18.50
N MET A 56 4.53 3.90 17.34
CA MET A 56 3.22 3.30 17.18
C MET A 56 2.95 2.05 18.05
N LYS A 57 4.01 1.33 18.46
CA LYS A 57 3.92 0.20 19.39
C LYS A 57 3.74 0.61 20.85
N ASP A 58 3.79 1.90 21.17
CA ASP A 58 3.54 2.41 22.49
C ASP A 58 2.02 2.32 22.80
N PRO A 59 1.62 1.78 23.96
CA PRO A 59 0.21 1.67 24.32
C PRO A 59 -0.54 3.01 24.34
N GLY A 60 0.17 4.13 24.56
CA GLY A 60 -0.40 5.48 24.57
C GLY A 60 -0.53 6.13 23.19
N TYR A 61 -0.10 5.45 22.11
CA TYR A 61 -0.10 6.04 20.76
C TYR A 61 -1.50 6.48 20.32
N GLU A 62 -2.49 5.57 20.37
CA GLU A 62 -3.85 5.84 19.91
C GLU A 62 -4.51 6.98 20.70
N ASP A 63 -4.37 6.98 22.02
CA ASP A 63 -4.92 8.03 22.87
C ASP A 63 -4.28 9.39 22.57
N ARG A 64 -2.98 9.41 22.27
CA ARG A 64 -2.29 10.62 21.85
C ARG A 64 -2.78 11.15 20.50
N ILE A 65 -3.02 10.27 19.52
CA ILE A 65 -3.61 10.66 18.24
C ILE A 65 -5.01 11.25 18.46
N LEU A 66 -5.83 10.62 19.29
CA LEU A 66 -7.17 11.09 19.58
C LEU A 66 -7.17 12.45 20.29
N GLU A 67 -6.27 12.66 21.25
CA GLU A 67 -6.08 13.96 21.91
C GLU A 67 -5.76 15.07 20.90
N ILE A 68 -4.84 14.81 19.97
CA ILE A 68 -4.50 15.76 18.90
C ILE A 68 -5.72 16.04 18.02
N CYS A 69 -6.45 15.01 17.64
CA CYS A 69 -7.66 15.16 16.83
C CYS A 69 -8.70 16.05 17.48
N MET A 70 -8.94 15.87 18.75
CA MET A 70 -9.92 16.67 19.50
C MET A 70 -9.44 18.13 19.66
N ARG A 71 -8.17 18.31 19.99
CA ARG A 71 -7.55 19.64 20.16
C ARG A 71 -7.58 20.46 18.89
N GLU A 72 -7.27 19.84 17.75
CA GLU A 72 -7.14 20.50 16.44
C GLU A 72 -8.41 20.44 15.61
N GLN A 73 -9.48 19.89 16.15
CA GLN A 73 -10.77 19.72 15.45
C GLN A 73 -10.60 19.00 14.10
N VAL A 74 -9.87 17.88 14.11
CA VAL A 74 -9.58 17.09 12.93
C VAL A 74 -10.85 16.47 12.36
N ASN A 75 -11.05 16.60 11.05
CA ASN A 75 -12.17 15.99 10.34
C ASN A 75 -11.79 14.65 9.68
N ALA A 76 -10.51 14.50 9.31
CA ALA A 76 -10.05 13.30 8.63
C ALA A 76 -8.66 12.85 9.11
N LEU A 77 -8.46 11.54 9.23
CA LEU A 77 -7.18 10.88 9.51
C LEU A 77 -6.67 10.15 8.28
N LEU A 78 -5.40 10.36 7.94
CA LEU A 78 -4.75 9.70 6.82
C LEU A 78 -3.50 8.95 7.31
N PRO A 79 -3.51 7.60 7.34
CA PRO A 79 -2.34 6.81 7.67
C PRO A 79 -1.42 6.69 6.45
N LEU A 80 -0.10 6.72 6.69
CA LEU A 80 0.91 6.47 5.65
C LEU A 80 1.76 5.23 5.96
N PHE A 81 1.59 4.64 7.13
CA PHE A 81 2.32 3.46 7.57
C PHE A 81 1.38 2.28 7.78
N GLU A 82 1.85 1.07 7.45
CA GLU A 82 1.01 -0.13 7.39
C GLU A 82 0.35 -0.50 8.72
N ASP A 83 1.09 -0.38 9.83
CA ASP A 83 0.52 -0.71 11.14
C ASP A 83 -0.56 0.30 11.58
N GLU A 84 -0.51 1.54 11.11
CA GLU A 84 -1.56 2.53 11.35
C GLU A 84 -2.83 2.23 10.54
N LEU A 85 -2.71 1.57 9.38
CA LEU A 85 -3.86 1.08 8.63
C LEU A 85 -4.68 0.10 9.48
N ASP A 86 -3.99 -0.88 10.12
CA ASP A 86 -4.64 -1.84 11.01
C ASP A 86 -5.33 -1.15 12.18
N LEU A 87 -4.59 -0.25 12.85
CA LEU A 87 -5.10 0.49 14.01
C LEU A 87 -6.37 1.28 13.65
N LEU A 88 -6.32 2.07 12.58
CA LEU A 88 -7.46 2.91 12.18
C LEU A 88 -8.62 2.08 11.63
N ALA A 89 -8.34 1.00 10.89
CA ALA A 89 -9.38 0.14 10.34
C ALA A 89 -10.15 -0.59 11.46
N GLN A 90 -9.43 -1.10 12.48
CA GLN A 90 -10.02 -1.79 13.62
C GLN A 90 -10.80 -0.85 14.54
N ASN A 91 -10.29 0.38 14.74
CA ASN A 91 -10.87 1.38 15.65
C ASN A 91 -11.69 2.44 14.93
N ARG A 92 -12.06 2.23 13.65
CA ARG A 92 -12.80 3.21 12.84
C ARG A 92 -13.98 3.84 13.55
N LYS A 93 -14.85 3.02 14.19
CA LYS A 93 -16.03 3.49 14.92
C LYS A 93 -15.69 4.47 16.03
N LYS A 94 -14.60 4.26 16.77
CA LYS A 94 -14.15 5.15 17.85
C LYS A 94 -13.86 6.57 17.33
N PHE A 95 -13.31 6.69 16.12
CA PHE A 95 -13.05 7.97 15.46
C PHE A 95 -14.34 8.57 14.86
N GLU A 96 -15.15 7.75 14.19
CA GLU A 96 -16.42 8.19 13.59
C GLU A 96 -17.41 8.76 14.62
N GLU A 97 -17.50 8.16 15.81
CA GLU A 97 -18.31 8.65 16.95
C GLU A 97 -17.89 10.06 17.42
N LYS A 98 -16.67 10.47 17.07
CA LYS A 98 -16.14 11.82 17.35
C LYS A 98 -16.16 12.73 16.11
N GLY A 99 -16.82 12.31 15.04
CA GLY A 99 -16.92 13.07 13.79
C GLY A 99 -15.64 13.06 12.96
N ILE A 100 -14.73 12.08 13.16
CA ILE A 100 -13.46 11.99 12.48
C ILE A 100 -13.53 10.84 11.46
N THR A 101 -13.30 11.13 10.18
CA THR A 101 -13.27 10.13 9.11
C THR A 101 -11.88 9.52 8.99
N ALA A 102 -11.73 8.22 9.22
CA ALA A 102 -10.49 7.50 8.90
C ALA A 102 -10.46 7.17 7.40
N ILE A 103 -9.45 7.70 6.68
CA ILE A 103 -9.25 7.46 5.24
C ILE A 103 -8.48 6.13 5.08
N VAL A 104 -9.19 5.03 5.23
CA VAL A 104 -8.64 3.67 5.23
C VAL A 104 -9.67 2.68 4.72
N SER A 105 -9.24 1.58 4.11
CA SER A 105 -10.11 0.44 3.77
C SER A 105 -10.65 -0.24 5.03
N ASP A 106 -11.67 -1.10 4.88
CA ASP A 106 -12.23 -1.85 6.01
C ASP A 106 -11.18 -2.84 6.58
N ALA A 107 -11.32 -3.21 7.86
CA ALA A 107 -10.32 -4.02 8.56
C ALA A 107 -10.03 -5.37 7.87
N GLU A 108 -11.06 -6.01 7.30
CA GLU A 108 -10.91 -7.25 6.53
C GLU A 108 -10.08 -7.03 5.26
N SER A 109 -10.36 -5.95 4.51
CA SER A 109 -9.61 -5.58 3.29
C SER A 109 -8.14 -5.26 3.60
N VAL A 110 -7.88 -4.52 4.69
CA VAL A 110 -6.52 -4.22 5.14
C VAL A 110 -5.79 -5.51 5.52
N ALA A 111 -6.43 -6.38 6.31
CA ALA A 111 -5.84 -7.65 6.75
C ALA A 111 -5.46 -8.55 5.57
N VAL A 112 -6.31 -8.65 4.55
CA VAL A 112 -6.03 -9.42 3.32
C VAL A 112 -4.83 -8.82 2.58
N CYS A 113 -4.75 -7.51 2.41
CA CYS A 113 -3.61 -6.88 1.72
C CYS A 113 -2.28 -7.10 2.47
N ARG A 114 -2.31 -7.28 3.78
CA ARG A 114 -1.12 -7.51 4.62
C ARG A 114 -0.72 -8.99 4.72
N ASP A 115 -1.63 -9.91 4.45
CA ASP A 115 -1.37 -11.34 4.38
C ASP A 115 -1.07 -11.75 2.94
N LYS A 116 0.20 -11.81 2.58
CA LYS A 116 0.64 -12.09 1.20
C LYS A 116 0.11 -13.41 0.64
N TYR A 117 -0.06 -14.45 1.49
CA TYR A 117 -0.61 -15.71 1.03
C TYR A 117 -2.14 -15.70 0.96
N GLY A 118 -2.79 -15.11 1.96
CA GLY A 118 -4.23 -14.87 1.95
C GLY A 118 -4.66 -14.01 0.76
N PHE A 119 -3.88 -12.97 0.44
CA PHE A 119 -4.05 -12.14 -0.75
C PHE A 119 -4.00 -12.95 -2.04
N PHE A 120 -2.94 -13.75 -2.23
CA PHE A 120 -2.83 -14.66 -3.39
C PHE A 120 -4.03 -15.58 -3.49
N SER A 121 -4.36 -16.28 -2.40
CA SER A 121 -5.46 -17.25 -2.34
C SER A 121 -6.81 -16.62 -2.67
N LEU A 122 -7.08 -15.41 -2.18
CA LEU A 122 -8.31 -14.69 -2.44
C LEU A 122 -8.41 -14.25 -3.90
N LEU A 123 -7.34 -13.69 -4.47
CA LEU A 123 -7.33 -13.29 -5.88
C LEU A 123 -7.49 -14.50 -6.81
N GLN A 124 -6.78 -15.58 -6.53
CA GLN A 124 -6.88 -16.83 -7.29
C GLN A 124 -8.31 -17.40 -7.26
N LYS A 125 -8.92 -17.45 -6.06
CA LYS A 125 -10.32 -17.92 -5.88
C LYS A 125 -11.31 -17.09 -6.67
N ASN A 126 -11.05 -15.80 -6.84
CA ASN A 126 -11.89 -14.89 -7.63
C ASN A 126 -11.53 -14.88 -9.14
N GLY A 127 -10.60 -15.72 -9.59
CA GLY A 127 -10.16 -15.76 -10.98
C GLY A 127 -9.41 -14.50 -11.43
N LEU A 128 -8.84 -13.75 -10.47
CA LEU A 128 -8.07 -12.56 -10.77
C LEU A 128 -6.59 -12.91 -11.00
N PRO A 129 -5.93 -12.22 -11.94
CA PRO A 129 -4.55 -12.52 -12.28
C PRO A 129 -3.61 -12.09 -11.14
N VAL A 130 -2.98 -13.06 -10.51
CA VAL A 130 -2.00 -12.88 -9.42
C VAL A 130 -0.79 -13.77 -9.65
N LEU A 131 0.39 -13.35 -9.19
CA LEU A 131 1.59 -14.18 -9.28
C LEU A 131 1.45 -15.41 -8.39
N TYR A 132 1.63 -16.60 -8.98
CA TYR A 132 1.46 -17.86 -8.27
C TYR A 132 2.38 -17.93 -7.04
N THR A 133 1.86 -18.40 -5.91
CA THR A 133 2.57 -18.37 -4.63
C THR A 133 2.25 -19.64 -3.83
N SER A 134 3.30 -20.37 -3.42
CA SER A 134 3.21 -21.51 -2.50
C SER A 134 3.59 -21.06 -1.09
N ALA A 135 2.88 -21.55 -0.07
CA ALA A 135 3.06 -21.13 1.33
C ALA A 135 4.19 -21.87 2.04
N SER A 136 4.65 -22.99 1.50
CA SER A 136 5.71 -23.82 2.10
C SER A 136 6.54 -24.53 1.04
N LEU A 137 7.63 -25.13 1.49
CA LEU A 137 8.49 -25.93 0.62
C LEU A 137 7.78 -27.20 0.12
N GLU A 138 6.95 -27.82 0.96
CA GLU A 138 6.15 -28.99 0.62
C GLU A 138 5.09 -28.65 -0.43
N GLU A 139 4.40 -27.54 -0.27
CA GLU A 139 3.43 -27.05 -1.26
C GLU A 139 4.13 -26.73 -2.58
N PHE A 140 5.28 -26.04 -2.51
CA PHE A 140 6.07 -25.75 -3.71
C PHE A 140 6.47 -27.03 -4.46
N ASP A 141 6.95 -28.06 -3.76
CA ASP A 141 7.36 -29.32 -4.40
C ASP A 141 6.16 -30.00 -5.12
N SER A 142 4.96 -29.94 -4.54
CA SER A 142 3.74 -30.42 -5.18
C SER A 142 3.37 -29.58 -6.40
N ASP A 143 3.35 -28.25 -6.24
CA ASP A 143 3.00 -27.31 -7.31
C ASP A 143 4.00 -27.36 -8.48
N TYR A 144 5.28 -27.56 -8.17
CA TYR A 144 6.33 -27.74 -9.16
C TYR A 144 6.15 -29.03 -9.95
N ALA A 145 5.82 -30.13 -9.27
CA ALA A 145 5.54 -31.42 -9.92
C ALA A 145 4.29 -31.37 -10.82
N GLU A 146 3.31 -30.55 -10.45
CA GLU A 146 2.10 -30.32 -11.23
C GLU A 146 2.27 -29.26 -12.34
N GLY A 147 3.43 -28.62 -12.43
CA GLY A 147 3.73 -27.59 -13.44
C GLY A 147 3.06 -26.24 -13.22
N LYS A 148 2.58 -25.95 -11.99
CA LYS A 148 1.95 -24.68 -11.63
C LYS A 148 2.97 -23.57 -11.40
N ILE A 149 4.17 -23.93 -10.95
CA ILE A 149 5.29 -23.02 -10.68
C ILE A 149 6.58 -23.63 -11.20
N ALA A 150 7.53 -22.79 -11.62
CA ALA A 150 8.82 -23.23 -12.14
C ALA A 150 9.95 -22.31 -11.68
N PHE A 151 11.19 -22.82 -11.68
CA PHE A 151 12.37 -21.99 -11.46
C PHE A 151 12.63 -21.06 -12.66
N PRO A 152 13.18 -19.85 -12.42
CA PRO A 152 13.50 -19.29 -11.11
C PRO A 152 12.25 -18.92 -10.32
N VAL A 153 12.37 -18.89 -8.99
CA VAL A 153 11.33 -18.43 -8.07
C VAL A 153 11.82 -17.22 -7.25
N PHE A 154 10.87 -16.51 -6.69
CA PHE A 154 11.12 -15.40 -5.78
C PHE A 154 10.73 -15.81 -4.37
N VAL A 155 11.65 -15.69 -3.43
CA VAL A 155 11.43 -16.09 -2.04
C VAL A 155 11.34 -14.85 -1.18
N LYS A 156 10.29 -14.75 -0.37
CA LYS A 156 10.04 -13.59 0.50
C LYS A 156 9.46 -14.02 1.85
N PRO A 157 9.74 -13.29 2.95
CA PRO A 157 9.09 -13.53 4.23
C PRO A 157 7.57 -13.38 4.12
N VAL A 158 6.82 -14.20 4.87
CA VAL A 158 5.35 -14.10 4.96
C VAL A 158 4.93 -12.71 5.42
N ARG A 159 5.69 -12.12 6.36
CA ARG A 159 5.46 -10.77 6.89
C ARG A 159 6.66 -9.88 6.61
N GLY A 160 6.41 -8.58 6.47
CA GLY A 160 7.44 -7.56 6.24
C GLY A 160 7.18 -6.73 4.99
N CYS A 161 7.82 -5.57 4.94
CA CYS A 161 7.72 -4.58 3.87
C CYS A 161 9.11 -4.12 3.42
N GLY A 162 9.19 -3.29 2.38
CA GLY A 162 10.43 -2.65 1.96
C GLY A 162 11.47 -3.58 1.34
N SER A 163 11.06 -4.67 0.73
CA SER A 163 11.96 -5.60 -0.01
C SER A 163 13.06 -6.24 0.85
N VAL A 164 12.86 -6.34 2.17
CA VAL A 164 13.83 -6.97 3.08
C VAL A 164 13.67 -8.48 3.06
N GLY A 165 14.79 -9.21 2.95
CA GLY A 165 14.82 -10.67 3.01
C GLY A 165 14.26 -11.38 1.77
N ILE A 166 14.20 -10.71 0.64
CA ILE A 166 13.75 -11.27 -0.63
C ILE A 166 14.94 -11.74 -1.48
N SER A 167 14.76 -12.88 -2.17
CA SER A 167 15.81 -13.47 -3.00
C SER A 167 15.23 -14.17 -4.23
N ARG A 168 15.89 -13.99 -5.37
CA ARG A 168 15.70 -14.86 -6.53
C ARG A 168 16.43 -16.17 -6.29
N VAL A 169 15.77 -17.27 -6.58
CA VAL A 169 16.29 -18.63 -6.39
C VAL A 169 16.12 -19.41 -7.68
N ASP A 170 17.23 -19.97 -8.18
CA ASP A 170 17.28 -20.60 -9.51
C ASP A 170 17.17 -22.14 -9.45
N ASN A 171 17.24 -22.75 -8.25
CA ASN A 171 17.17 -24.21 -8.12
C ASN A 171 16.64 -24.66 -6.75
N ARG A 172 16.24 -25.93 -6.70
CA ARG A 172 15.63 -26.57 -5.52
C ARG A 172 16.59 -26.70 -4.32
N GLU A 173 17.89 -26.89 -4.57
CA GLU A 173 18.88 -27.03 -3.50
C GLU A 173 19.02 -25.74 -2.70
N LEU A 174 19.23 -24.62 -3.41
CA LEU A 174 19.31 -23.29 -2.80
C LEU A 174 18.01 -22.94 -2.07
N LEU A 175 16.86 -23.25 -2.67
CA LEU A 175 15.55 -23.03 -2.03
C LEU A 175 15.46 -23.78 -0.69
N GLY A 176 15.87 -25.06 -0.67
CA GLY A 176 15.87 -25.87 0.53
C GLY A 176 16.79 -25.32 1.64
N VAL A 177 17.95 -24.78 1.26
CA VAL A 177 18.86 -24.12 2.21
C VAL A 177 18.21 -22.87 2.81
N LEU A 178 17.64 -22.00 1.96
CA LEU A 178 16.99 -20.78 2.44
C LEU A 178 15.82 -21.08 3.38
N CYS A 179 14.94 -22.02 3.03
CA CYS A 179 13.81 -22.40 3.87
C CYS A 179 14.26 -23.01 5.21
N ARG A 180 15.34 -23.80 5.21
CA ARG A 180 15.88 -24.44 6.42
C ARG A 180 16.48 -23.46 7.42
N TYR A 181 17.17 -22.43 6.94
CA TYR A 181 17.91 -21.48 7.78
C TYR A 181 17.19 -20.14 8.01
N SER A 182 16.04 -19.93 7.36
CA SER A 182 15.21 -18.77 7.64
C SER A 182 14.67 -18.82 9.07
N LYS A 183 14.70 -17.67 9.74
CA LYS A 183 14.10 -17.50 11.07
C LYS A 183 12.57 -17.34 11.01
N GLU A 184 12.06 -16.96 9.84
CA GLU A 184 10.65 -16.74 9.60
C GLU A 184 10.15 -17.62 8.45
N PRO A 185 8.86 -17.98 8.43
CA PRO A 185 8.27 -18.67 7.31
C PRO A 185 8.45 -17.87 6.01
N LEU A 186 8.77 -18.57 4.93
CA LEU A 186 8.99 -17.99 3.62
C LEU A 186 7.88 -18.41 2.66
N LEU A 187 7.43 -17.45 1.84
CA LEU A 187 6.61 -17.69 0.67
C LEU A 187 7.51 -17.88 -0.56
N ILE A 188 7.08 -18.77 -1.44
CA ILE A 188 7.77 -19.10 -2.68
C ILE A 188 6.83 -18.65 -3.82
N GLN A 189 7.21 -17.60 -4.52
CA GLN A 189 6.39 -16.98 -5.55
C GLN A 189 7.02 -17.18 -6.93
N GLN A 190 6.16 -17.31 -7.93
CA GLN A 190 6.58 -17.25 -9.33
C GLN A 190 7.47 -16.03 -9.58
N TYR A 191 8.62 -16.24 -10.22
CA TYR A 191 9.45 -15.13 -10.65
C TYR A 191 8.77 -14.37 -11.78
N ALA A 192 8.61 -13.07 -11.60
CA ALA A 192 8.02 -12.21 -12.60
C ALA A 192 9.09 -11.74 -13.59
N ASP A 193 9.31 -12.51 -14.65
CA ASP A 193 10.17 -12.13 -15.76
C ASP A 193 9.40 -11.27 -16.76
N GLY A 194 9.25 -9.99 -16.44
CA GLY A 194 8.43 -9.08 -17.23
C GLY A 194 8.62 -7.62 -16.87
N GLU A 195 7.75 -6.80 -17.42
CA GLU A 195 7.75 -5.35 -17.16
C GLU A 195 6.96 -5.05 -15.88
N GLU A 196 7.53 -4.22 -15.02
CA GLU A 196 6.90 -3.80 -13.77
C GLU A 196 6.11 -2.50 -13.97
N PHE A 197 4.88 -2.50 -13.48
CA PHE A 197 3.96 -1.37 -13.46
C PHE A 197 3.56 -1.02 -12.03
N GLY A 198 3.20 0.23 -11.82
CA GLY A 198 2.55 0.70 -10.61
C GLY A 198 1.24 1.37 -10.95
N ALA A 199 0.28 1.30 -10.03
CA ALA A 199 -0.95 2.08 -10.11
C ALA A 199 -1.17 2.83 -8.81
N ASP A 200 -1.44 4.13 -8.93
CA ASP A 200 -1.96 4.97 -7.84
C ASP A 200 -3.47 5.12 -8.09
N ILE A 201 -4.29 4.66 -7.15
CA ILE A 201 -5.73 4.61 -7.27
C ILE A 201 -6.34 5.35 -6.08
N TYR A 202 -7.40 6.12 -6.31
CA TYR A 202 -8.24 6.60 -5.24
C TYR A 202 -9.64 6.02 -5.37
N VAL A 203 -10.07 5.33 -4.32
CA VAL A 203 -11.38 4.70 -4.22
C VAL A 203 -12.22 5.51 -3.24
N ASP A 204 -13.35 6.00 -3.71
CA ASP A 204 -14.26 6.79 -2.89
C ASP A 204 -14.74 6.01 -1.66
N LEU A 205 -14.65 6.64 -0.50
CA LEU A 205 -14.94 6.01 0.80
C LEU A 205 -16.42 5.59 0.94
N ILE A 206 -17.32 6.27 0.24
CA ILE A 206 -18.77 6.07 0.35
C ILE A 206 -19.23 5.06 -0.71
N SER A 207 -19.02 5.37 -1.98
CA SER A 207 -19.48 4.54 -3.10
C SER A 207 -18.65 3.28 -3.32
N LYS A 208 -17.43 3.22 -2.75
CA LYS A 208 -16.46 2.14 -2.94
C LYS A 208 -16.06 1.92 -4.41
N LYS A 209 -16.17 2.97 -5.22
CA LYS A 209 -15.78 2.94 -6.64
C LYS A 209 -14.47 3.68 -6.86
N PRO A 210 -13.59 3.19 -7.74
CA PRO A 210 -12.44 3.97 -8.18
C PRO A 210 -12.89 5.26 -8.84
N VAL A 211 -12.44 6.41 -8.33
CA VAL A 211 -12.71 7.73 -8.89
C VAL A 211 -11.52 8.30 -9.62
N ALA A 212 -10.34 7.74 -9.36
CA ALA A 212 -9.13 8.07 -10.10
C ALA A 212 -8.22 6.84 -10.18
N ILE A 213 -7.66 6.59 -11.36
CA ILE A 213 -6.67 5.52 -11.62
C ILE A 213 -5.56 6.14 -12.45
N PHE A 214 -4.35 6.13 -11.89
CA PHE A 214 -3.14 6.49 -12.58
C PHE A 214 -2.23 5.26 -12.70
N THR A 215 -1.74 4.97 -13.91
CA THR A 215 -0.84 3.85 -14.15
C THR A 215 0.47 4.30 -14.77
N LYS A 216 1.55 3.64 -14.36
CA LYS A 216 2.92 3.93 -14.76
C LYS A 216 3.71 2.64 -14.95
N LYS A 217 4.56 2.60 -15.98
CA LYS A 217 5.61 1.60 -16.11
C LYS A 217 6.80 2.04 -15.25
N LYS A 218 7.29 1.18 -14.39
CA LYS A 218 8.48 1.42 -13.58
C LYS A 218 9.73 1.18 -14.44
N VAL A 219 10.52 2.23 -14.68
CA VAL A 219 11.72 2.17 -15.52
C VAL A 219 12.96 1.89 -14.67
N ARG A 220 12.99 2.45 -13.46
CA ARG A 220 14.08 2.26 -12.51
C ARG A 220 13.58 2.28 -11.09
N MET A 221 13.97 1.25 -10.35
CA MET A 221 13.76 1.17 -8.91
C MET A 221 15.04 1.57 -8.16
N ARG A 222 14.88 2.19 -7.00
CA ARG A 222 15.98 2.53 -6.09
C ARG A 222 15.50 2.38 -4.63
N ALA A 223 16.20 1.59 -3.86
CA ALA A 223 15.88 1.34 -2.45
C ALA A 223 14.41 0.96 -2.20
N GLY A 224 13.81 0.14 -3.07
CA GLY A 224 12.42 -0.30 -2.96
C GLY A 224 11.38 0.72 -3.45
N GLU A 225 11.80 1.90 -3.92
CA GLU A 225 10.89 2.92 -4.45
C GLU A 225 11.10 3.17 -5.94
N THR A 226 10.05 3.62 -6.63
CA THR A 226 10.12 3.97 -8.05
C THR A 226 10.88 5.29 -8.23
N GLU A 227 12.10 5.22 -8.76
CA GLU A 227 12.92 6.39 -9.06
C GLU A 227 12.54 7.03 -10.40
N LYS A 228 12.28 6.20 -11.44
CA LYS A 228 11.88 6.67 -12.77
C LYS A 228 10.71 5.84 -13.27
N SER A 229 9.72 6.50 -13.82
CA SER A 229 8.56 5.87 -14.42
C SER A 229 8.03 6.65 -15.63
N ILE A 230 7.27 5.97 -16.46
CA ILE A 230 6.57 6.53 -17.61
C ILE A 230 5.09 6.27 -17.43
N SER A 231 4.24 7.30 -17.57
CA SER A 231 2.80 7.13 -17.55
C SER A 231 2.32 6.26 -18.71
N VAL A 232 1.39 5.37 -18.42
CA VAL A 232 0.82 4.45 -19.41
C VAL A 232 -0.70 4.47 -19.26
N LYS A 233 -1.41 4.44 -20.38
CA LYS A 233 -2.85 4.20 -20.42
C LYS A 233 -3.09 2.92 -21.21
N ASP A 234 -3.55 1.89 -20.50
CA ASP A 234 -3.89 0.59 -21.10
C ASP A 234 -5.24 0.13 -20.55
N PRO A 235 -6.28 0.02 -21.39
CA PRO A 235 -7.62 -0.42 -20.96
C PRO A 235 -7.61 -1.79 -20.27
N ALA A 236 -6.76 -2.72 -20.71
CA ALA A 236 -6.66 -4.03 -20.09
C ALA A 236 -6.09 -3.96 -18.67
N LEU A 237 -5.15 -3.04 -18.42
CA LEU A 237 -4.63 -2.79 -17.08
C LEU A 237 -5.69 -2.17 -16.17
N PHE A 238 -6.46 -1.20 -16.68
CA PHE A 238 -7.56 -0.59 -15.92
C PHE A 238 -8.62 -1.61 -15.53
N GLU A 239 -9.02 -2.51 -16.45
CA GLU A 239 -9.99 -3.56 -16.16
C GLU A 239 -9.53 -4.50 -15.03
N VAL A 240 -8.26 -4.91 -15.03
CA VAL A 240 -7.67 -5.72 -13.96
C VAL A 240 -7.70 -4.98 -12.62
N ILE A 241 -7.33 -3.69 -12.61
CA ILE A 241 -7.34 -2.85 -11.41
C ILE A 241 -8.77 -2.73 -10.84
N GLU A 242 -9.75 -2.36 -11.65
CA GLU A 242 -11.13 -2.17 -11.23
C GLU A 242 -11.75 -3.45 -10.65
N LYS A 243 -11.54 -4.59 -11.31
CA LYS A 243 -11.97 -5.89 -10.80
C LYS A 243 -11.34 -6.24 -9.46
N THR A 244 -10.04 -5.96 -9.32
CA THR A 244 -9.30 -6.24 -8.08
C THR A 244 -9.76 -5.36 -6.93
N VAL A 245 -9.91 -4.05 -7.16
CA VAL A 245 -10.41 -3.09 -6.16
C VAL A 245 -11.80 -3.50 -5.67
N SER A 246 -12.68 -3.90 -6.59
CA SER A 246 -14.04 -4.35 -6.26
C SER A 246 -14.03 -5.65 -5.46
N ALA A 247 -13.24 -6.65 -5.87
CA ALA A 247 -13.18 -7.95 -5.21
C ALA A 247 -12.64 -7.87 -3.77
N LEU A 248 -11.76 -6.90 -3.50
CA LEU A 248 -11.17 -6.66 -2.18
C LEU A 248 -11.92 -5.60 -1.36
N SER A 249 -12.99 -5.01 -1.88
CA SER A 249 -13.75 -3.94 -1.22
C SER A 249 -12.86 -2.79 -0.71
N LEU A 250 -11.85 -2.42 -1.48
CA LEU A 250 -10.88 -1.38 -1.10
C LEU A 250 -11.52 0.01 -1.06
N ALA A 251 -10.93 0.90 -0.26
CA ALA A 251 -11.35 2.30 -0.14
C ALA A 251 -10.16 3.21 0.23
N GLY A 252 -10.25 4.49 -0.16
CA GLY A 252 -9.17 5.45 0.04
C GLY A 252 -8.04 5.32 -0.99
N PRO A 253 -6.84 5.79 -0.65
CA PRO A 253 -5.67 5.71 -1.52
C PRO A 253 -5.12 4.29 -1.57
N ILE A 254 -4.78 3.83 -2.76
CA ILE A 254 -4.24 2.50 -3.02
C ILE A 254 -3.02 2.62 -3.90
N ASP A 255 -1.94 1.94 -3.52
CA ASP A 255 -0.73 1.75 -4.30
C ASP A 255 -0.63 0.27 -4.68
N MET A 256 -0.60 -0.03 -5.98
CA MET A 256 -0.66 -1.39 -6.49
C MET A 256 0.56 -1.67 -7.37
N ASP A 257 1.22 -2.80 -7.12
CA ASP A 257 2.33 -3.31 -7.90
C ASP A 257 1.87 -4.44 -8.83
N ILE A 258 2.21 -4.33 -10.10
CA ILE A 258 1.69 -5.17 -11.18
C ILE A 258 2.85 -5.55 -12.11
N PHE A 259 2.87 -6.81 -12.57
CA PHE A 259 3.79 -7.25 -13.60
C PHE A 259 3.03 -7.56 -14.89
N ARG A 260 3.67 -7.26 -16.04
CA ARG A 260 3.20 -7.72 -17.35
C ARG A 260 4.14 -8.79 -17.87
N ILE A 261 3.65 -10.03 -17.94
CA ILE A 261 4.37 -11.23 -18.40
C ILE A 261 3.62 -11.76 -19.62
N ASP A 262 4.28 -11.93 -20.74
CA ASP A 262 3.69 -12.43 -22.01
C ASP A 262 2.39 -11.67 -22.39
N GLY A 263 2.41 -10.36 -22.19
CA GLY A 263 1.29 -9.48 -22.54
C GLY A 263 0.12 -9.49 -21.55
N LYS A 264 0.16 -10.29 -20.48
CA LYS A 264 -0.87 -10.36 -19.43
C LYS A 264 -0.41 -9.67 -18.16
N TYR A 265 -1.34 -9.00 -17.47
CA TYR A 265 -1.09 -8.33 -16.21
C TYR A 265 -1.33 -9.27 -15.02
N TYR A 266 -0.45 -9.25 -14.04
CA TYR A 266 -0.53 -10.02 -12.80
C TYR A 266 -0.30 -9.09 -11.61
N ILE A 267 -1.22 -9.11 -10.63
CA ILE A 267 -1.08 -8.35 -9.39
C ILE A 267 0.00 -9.01 -8.53
N SER A 268 0.94 -8.21 -8.05
CA SER A 268 2.00 -8.66 -7.14
C SER A 268 1.72 -8.30 -5.69
N GLU A 269 1.32 -7.03 -5.46
CA GLU A 269 1.11 -6.48 -4.11
C GLU A 269 0.14 -5.31 -4.16
N ILE A 270 -0.60 -5.11 -3.07
CA ILE A 270 -1.46 -3.94 -2.87
C ILE A 270 -1.18 -3.35 -1.50
N ASN A 271 -0.88 -2.06 -1.49
CA ASN A 271 -0.72 -1.25 -0.29
C ASN A 271 -1.90 -0.28 -0.20
N PRO A 272 -2.87 -0.46 0.71
CA PRO A 272 -4.06 0.40 0.80
C PRO A 272 -3.74 1.77 1.45
N ARG A 273 -2.77 2.46 0.91
CA ARG A 273 -2.25 3.78 1.28
C ARG A 273 -1.57 4.46 0.10
N PHE A 274 -1.20 5.73 0.25
CA PHE A 274 -0.37 6.41 -0.75
C PHE A 274 1.00 5.74 -0.91
N GLY A 275 1.37 5.46 -2.15
CA GLY A 275 2.69 4.98 -2.53
C GLY A 275 3.78 6.07 -2.53
N GLY A 276 5.06 5.65 -2.49
CA GLY A 276 6.20 6.56 -2.66
C GLY A 276 6.24 7.24 -4.03
N GLY A 277 5.71 6.56 -5.05
CA GLY A 277 5.61 7.04 -6.43
C GLY A 277 4.45 8.00 -6.73
N TYR A 278 3.59 8.31 -5.76
CA TYR A 278 2.41 9.17 -5.93
C TYR A 278 2.70 10.58 -6.53
N PRO A 279 3.84 11.24 -6.28
CA PRO A 279 4.13 12.52 -6.92
C PRO A 279 4.02 12.55 -8.44
N HIS A 280 4.26 11.42 -9.11
CA HIS A 280 4.06 11.30 -10.55
C HIS A 280 2.57 11.42 -10.93
N ALA A 281 1.70 10.74 -10.18
CA ALA A 281 0.25 10.81 -10.38
C ALA A 281 -0.28 12.24 -10.18
N TRP A 282 0.14 12.92 -9.13
CA TRP A 282 -0.26 14.29 -8.84
C TRP A 282 0.08 15.26 -9.98
N HIS A 283 1.33 15.24 -10.47
CA HIS A 283 1.77 16.17 -11.50
C HIS A 283 1.10 15.96 -12.87
N LEU A 284 0.52 14.81 -13.11
CA LEU A 284 -0.25 14.54 -14.32
C LEU A 284 -1.75 14.84 -14.17
N SER A 285 -2.15 15.47 -13.07
CA SER A 285 -3.53 15.91 -12.78
C SER A 285 -4.58 14.80 -12.88
N LEU A 286 -4.18 13.56 -12.61
CA LEU A 286 -5.08 12.42 -12.73
C LEU A 286 -5.77 12.08 -11.41
N ILE A 287 -5.27 12.64 -10.30
CA ILE A 287 -5.89 12.51 -8.98
C ILE A 287 -5.88 13.89 -8.32
N HIS A 288 -7.00 14.57 -8.38
CA HIS A 288 -7.31 15.67 -7.46
C HIS A 288 -8.09 15.08 -6.29
N ILE A 289 -7.47 15.10 -5.15
CA ILE A 289 -8.09 14.65 -3.90
C ILE A 289 -9.02 15.74 -3.40
#